data_41bc72aa22c7d77f067cd14031aeb97d
#
_entry.id   41bc72aa22c7d77f067cd14031aeb97d
#
_cell.length_a   1.000
_cell.length_b   1.000
_cell.length_c   1.000
_cell.angle_alpha   90.00
_cell.angle_beta   90.00
_cell.angle_gamma   90.00
#
_symmetry.space_group_name_H-M   'P 1'
#
loop_
_entity.id
_entity.type
_entity.pdbx_description
1 polymer ?
#
loop_
_entity_poly.entity_id
_entity_poly.type
_entity_poly.pdbx_seq_one_letter_code
_entity_poly.pdbx_strand_id
1 'polypeptide(L)'
;IFLLGRSGSGKTHIARLIHERSGMQGNFVLVNCGRLPHDPAQLASELLGHVRGAFTGAVGDRTGLIRNADRGTLFLDEVESLPRVAQDFLIDLLEGTGALLPYGASAEFRVAPLQFRLISASKVSLAHSHLRVDLSHRLLAGDLMIIPTLEDRRADIPALVQSFLAEVHREQGIDAELSAEAICFLQQAQWPGQIRELQSAVRVAVNREYANQQLDGVRSQKTMVGVDAVRAYMDQRNAGLG
;
A
#
# COMPACT_ATOMS: atom_id res chain seq x y z
N ILE A 1 3.52 5.57 -13.89
CA ILE A 1 2.16 4.98 -13.75
C ILE A 1 1.49 5.63 -12.56
N PHE A 2 0.22 6.04 -12.71
CA PHE A 2 -0.58 6.62 -11.65
C PHE A 2 -1.77 5.70 -11.33
N LEU A 3 -1.90 5.28 -10.05
CA LEU A 3 -2.97 4.41 -9.57
C LEU A 3 -4.01 5.23 -8.82
N LEU A 4 -5.22 5.33 -9.34
CA LEU A 4 -6.34 6.00 -8.68
C LEU A 4 -7.34 4.97 -8.18
N GLY A 5 -7.70 5.02 -6.90
CA GLY A 5 -8.70 4.10 -6.34
C GLY A 5 -8.88 4.25 -4.84
N ARG A 6 -10.04 3.84 -4.32
CA ARG A 6 -10.38 3.95 -2.90
C ARG A 6 -9.33 3.33 -1.97
N SER A 7 -9.29 3.77 -0.72
CA SER A 7 -8.47 3.11 0.30
C SER A 7 -8.86 1.64 0.42
N GLY A 8 -7.88 0.75 0.55
CA GLY A 8 -8.13 -0.70 0.63
C GLY A 8 -8.44 -1.39 -0.71
N SER A 9 -8.42 -0.69 -1.87
CA SER A 9 -8.72 -1.28 -3.19
C SER A 9 -7.63 -2.17 -3.77
N GLY A 10 -6.45 -2.24 -3.13
CA GLY A 10 -5.32 -3.07 -3.58
C GLY A 10 -4.23 -2.34 -4.37
N LYS A 11 -4.18 -0.99 -4.36
CA LYS A 11 -3.17 -0.19 -5.08
C LYS A 11 -1.74 -0.66 -4.83
N THR A 12 -1.36 -0.85 -3.57
CA THR A 12 -0.02 -1.31 -3.17
C THR A 12 0.29 -2.71 -3.72
N HIS A 13 -0.70 -3.59 -3.74
CA HIS A 13 -0.57 -4.94 -4.32
C HIS A 13 -0.32 -4.86 -5.83
N ILE A 14 -1.10 -4.05 -6.54
CA ILE A 14 -0.93 -3.83 -7.98
C ILE A 14 0.45 -3.24 -8.29
N ALA A 15 0.89 -2.23 -7.52
CA ALA A 15 2.22 -1.64 -7.70
C ALA A 15 3.34 -2.68 -7.53
N ARG A 16 3.20 -3.58 -6.56
CA ARG A 16 4.14 -4.67 -6.31
C ARG A 16 4.15 -5.69 -7.46
N LEU A 17 2.98 -6.08 -7.96
CA LEU A 17 2.86 -6.97 -9.12
C LEU A 17 3.47 -6.35 -10.39
N ILE A 18 3.30 -5.05 -10.60
CA ILE A 18 3.93 -4.33 -11.72
C ILE A 18 5.45 -4.40 -11.59
N HIS A 19 5.99 -4.19 -10.39
CA HIS A 19 7.43 -4.30 -10.13
C HIS A 19 7.93 -5.72 -10.41
N GLU A 20 7.33 -6.74 -9.83
CA GLU A 20 7.73 -8.15 -9.96
C GLU A 20 7.72 -8.62 -11.43
N ARG A 21 6.71 -8.19 -12.21
CA ARG A 21 6.59 -8.56 -13.62
C ARG A 21 7.41 -7.69 -14.58
N SER A 22 8.02 -6.63 -14.08
CA SER A 22 8.75 -5.67 -14.91
C SER A 22 10.16 -6.10 -15.27
N GLY A 23 10.71 -7.12 -14.63
CA GLY A 23 12.10 -7.55 -14.79
C GLY A 23 13.13 -6.59 -14.19
N MET A 24 12.71 -5.56 -13.45
CA MET A 24 13.64 -4.64 -12.76
C MET A 24 14.39 -5.38 -11.65
N GLN A 25 15.71 -5.13 -11.59
CA GLN A 25 16.60 -5.86 -10.66
C GLN A 25 16.78 -5.15 -9.31
N GLY A 26 16.41 -3.87 -9.22
CA GLY A 26 16.50 -3.09 -7.98
C GLY A 26 15.30 -3.32 -7.06
N ASN A 27 15.27 -2.61 -5.94
CA ASN A 27 14.27 -2.81 -4.90
C ASN A 27 12.89 -2.19 -5.26
N PHE A 28 11.84 -2.74 -4.68
CA PHE A 28 10.54 -2.07 -4.55
C PHE A 28 10.55 -1.24 -3.27
N VAL A 29 10.67 0.08 -3.42
CA VAL A 29 10.68 1.01 -2.28
C VAL A 29 9.32 1.68 -2.15
N LEU A 30 8.61 1.38 -1.06
CA LEU A 30 7.33 1.99 -0.72
C LEU A 30 7.55 3.20 0.17
N VAL A 31 7.00 4.33 -0.25
CA VAL A 31 6.97 5.58 0.52
C VAL A 31 5.51 5.96 0.77
N ASN A 32 5.07 5.93 2.02
CA ASN A 32 3.77 6.52 2.39
C ASN A 32 3.94 8.02 2.58
N CYS A 33 3.39 8.81 1.67
CA CYS A 33 3.57 10.26 1.64
C CYS A 33 2.97 10.97 2.86
N GLY A 34 1.92 10.41 3.45
CA GLY A 34 1.30 10.96 4.67
C GLY A 34 2.14 10.76 5.95
N ARG A 35 3.21 9.96 5.89
CA ARG A 35 4.13 9.72 7.01
C ARG A 35 5.46 10.43 6.88
N LEU A 36 5.67 11.14 5.78
CA LEU A 36 6.91 11.88 5.56
C LEU A 36 7.04 13.04 6.57
N PRO A 37 8.27 13.30 7.05
CA PRO A 37 8.53 14.44 7.93
C PRO A 37 8.14 15.77 7.27
N HIS A 38 7.65 16.71 8.07
CA HIS A 38 7.39 18.08 7.64
C HIS A 38 8.62 18.99 7.77
N ASP A 39 9.59 18.61 8.60
CA ASP A 39 10.86 19.30 8.74
C ASP A 39 11.73 19.07 7.51
N PRO A 40 12.23 20.13 6.85
CA PRO A 40 12.99 20.02 5.60
C PRO A 40 14.27 19.20 5.72
N ALA A 41 15.01 19.31 6.83
CA ALA A 41 16.26 18.58 7.01
C ALA A 41 16.02 17.08 7.24
N GLN A 42 15.01 16.74 8.05
CA GLN A 42 14.59 15.36 8.27
C GLN A 42 14.07 14.73 6.98
N LEU A 43 13.24 15.46 6.22
CA LEU A 43 12.70 15.01 4.94
C LEU A 43 13.82 14.76 3.92
N ALA A 44 14.77 15.69 3.77
CA ALA A 44 15.92 15.53 2.90
C ALA A 44 16.75 14.30 3.29
N SER A 45 17.03 14.14 4.58
CA SER A 45 17.73 12.96 5.13
C SER A 45 16.98 11.65 4.84
N GLU A 46 15.65 11.64 4.93
CA GLU A 46 14.84 10.45 4.65
C GLU A 46 14.83 10.10 3.15
N LEU A 47 14.56 11.08 2.30
CA LEU A 47 14.41 10.88 0.86
C LEU A 47 15.76 10.71 0.14
N LEU A 48 16.74 11.59 0.44
CA LEU A 48 18.02 11.64 -0.25
C LEU A 48 19.14 10.92 0.50
N GLY A 49 18.95 10.70 1.81
CA GLY A 49 20.02 10.26 2.71
C GLY A 49 20.84 11.44 3.22
N HIS A 50 21.86 11.14 4.03
CA HIS A 50 22.78 12.14 4.57
C HIS A 50 24.19 11.60 4.71
N VAL A 51 25.16 12.49 4.69
CA VAL A 51 26.54 12.19 5.05
C VAL A 51 26.77 12.42 6.54
N ARG A 52 27.77 11.73 7.11
CA ARG A 52 28.19 11.93 8.48
C ARG A 52 28.42 13.40 8.80
N GLY A 53 27.87 13.89 9.90
CA GLY A 53 28.01 15.27 10.32
C GLY A 53 27.07 16.26 9.65
N ALA A 54 26.15 15.83 8.79
CA ALA A 54 25.20 16.70 8.10
C ALA A 54 24.29 17.51 9.05
N PHE A 55 24.02 16.98 10.24
CA PHE A 55 23.27 17.65 11.32
C PHE A 55 23.65 17.05 12.68
N THR A 56 23.22 17.67 13.77
CA THR A 56 23.45 17.19 15.14
C THR A 56 22.80 15.81 15.32
N GLY A 57 23.63 14.78 15.52
CA GLY A 57 23.19 13.38 15.63
C GLY A 57 23.43 12.54 14.37
N ALA A 58 23.93 13.09 13.26
CA ALA A 58 24.34 12.35 12.08
C ALA A 58 25.70 11.63 12.32
N VAL A 59 25.66 10.51 13.03
CA VAL A 59 26.87 9.74 13.42
C VAL A 59 27.48 8.94 12.27
N GLY A 60 26.74 8.71 11.18
CA GLY A 60 27.20 7.95 10.01
C GLY A 60 26.48 8.38 8.74
N ASP A 61 26.90 7.81 7.60
CA ASP A 61 26.21 7.98 6.34
C ASP A 61 24.90 7.17 6.32
N ARG A 62 23.85 7.73 5.72
CA ARG A 62 22.56 7.03 5.50
C ARG A 62 22.18 7.14 4.03
N THR A 63 21.81 6.02 3.42
CA THR A 63 21.25 5.99 2.09
C THR A 63 19.77 6.38 2.15
N GLY A 64 19.33 7.31 1.29
CA GLY A 64 17.94 7.74 1.21
C GLY A 64 17.02 6.77 0.47
N LEU A 65 15.71 6.93 0.67
CA LEU A 65 14.69 6.08 0.05
C LEU A 65 14.74 6.11 -1.48
N ILE A 66 14.96 7.28 -2.08
CA ILE A 66 15.02 7.44 -3.54
C ILE A 66 16.20 6.64 -4.11
N ARG A 67 17.36 6.69 -3.45
CA ARG A 67 18.55 5.95 -3.89
C ARG A 67 18.39 4.45 -3.70
N ASN A 68 17.67 4.01 -2.67
CA ASN A 68 17.36 2.60 -2.47
C ASN A 68 16.45 2.02 -3.57
N ALA A 69 15.76 2.88 -4.33
CA ALA A 69 14.93 2.48 -5.46
C ALA A 69 15.70 2.38 -6.78
N ASP A 70 17.01 2.65 -6.79
CA ASP A 70 17.81 2.60 -8.03
C ASP A 70 17.68 1.24 -8.73
N ARG A 71 17.51 1.26 -10.06
CA ARG A 71 17.21 0.11 -10.93
C ARG A 71 15.96 -0.69 -10.52
N GLY A 72 15.14 -0.15 -9.63
CA GLY A 72 13.93 -0.75 -9.08
C GLY A 72 12.70 0.13 -9.30
N THR A 73 11.82 0.12 -8.33
CA THR A 73 10.56 0.88 -8.37
C THR A 73 10.45 1.75 -7.12
N LEU A 74 10.23 3.04 -7.30
CA LEU A 74 9.79 3.95 -6.26
C LEU A 74 8.26 4.02 -6.31
N PHE A 75 7.61 3.55 -5.25
CA PHE A 75 6.17 3.61 -5.11
C PHE A 75 5.77 4.63 -4.07
N LEU A 76 5.10 5.70 -4.51
CA LEU A 76 4.56 6.78 -3.68
C LEU A 76 3.09 6.51 -3.38
N ASP A 77 2.76 6.12 -2.17
CA ASP A 77 1.38 5.90 -1.72
C ASP A 77 0.83 7.14 -1.02
N GLU A 78 -0.46 7.41 -1.20
CA GLU A 78 -1.15 8.58 -0.65
C GLU A 78 -0.51 9.92 -1.07
N VAL A 79 -0.16 10.05 -2.37
CA VAL A 79 0.52 11.27 -2.88
C VAL A 79 -0.25 12.56 -2.62
N GLU A 80 -1.57 12.51 -2.47
CA GLU A 80 -2.39 13.65 -2.07
C GLU A 80 -2.04 14.20 -0.69
N SER A 81 -1.33 13.41 0.14
CA SER A 81 -0.90 13.78 1.49
C SER A 81 0.55 14.28 1.56
N LEU A 82 1.20 14.50 0.41
CA LEU A 82 2.59 14.98 0.35
C LEU A 82 2.76 16.34 1.07
N PRO A 83 3.68 16.45 2.03
CA PRO A 83 4.08 17.75 2.59
C PRO A 83 4.57 18.70 1.50
N ARG A 84 4.30 19.99 1.65
CA ARG A 84 4.68 21.01 0.65
C ARG A 84 6.16 20.95 0.27
N VAL A 85 7.02 20.79 1.27
CA VAL A 85 8.47 20.65 1.07
C VAL A 85 8.83 19.42 0.25
N ALA A 86 8.13 18.29 0.46
CA ALA A 86 8.36 17.07 -0.31
C ALA A 86 7.97 17.22 -1.79
N GLN A 87 7.00 18.09 -2.09
CA GLN A 87 6.59 18.35 -3.47
C GLN A 87 7.71 19.01 -4.28
N ASP A 88 8.46 19.94 -3.68
CA ASP A 88 9.59 20.61 -4.33
C ASP A 88 10.69 19.58 -4.67
N PHE A 89 11.05 18.69 -3.71
CA PHE A 89 11.99 17.61 -3.95
C PHE A 89 11.57 16.66 -5.09
N LEU A 90 10.27 16.35 -5.16
CA LEU A 90 9.77 15.46 -6.21
C LEU A 90 9.75 16.14 -7.57
N ILE A 91 9.49 17.43 -7.64
CA ILE A 91 9.56 18.18 -8.90
C ILE A 91 11.00 18.13 -9.43
N ASP A 92 11.99 18.47 -8.58
CA ASP A 92 13.42 18.43 -8.97
C ASP A 92 13.83 17.02 -9.42
N LEU A 93 13.35 15.97 -8.73
CA LEU A 93 13.57 14.59 -9.08
C LEU A 93 13.01 14.24 -10.45
N LEU A 94 11.77 14.66 -10.74
CA LEU A 94 11.06 14.35 -11.99
C LEU A 94 11.57 15.16 -13.19
N GLU A 95 12.15 16.33 -12.94
CA GLU A 95 12.80 17.15 -13.96
C GLU A 95 14.17 16.62 -14.36
N GLY A 96 14.78 15.80 -13.50
CA GLY A 96 16.14 15.35 -13.69
C GLY A 96 17.18 16.47 -13.58
N THR A 97 16.77 17.67 -13.12
CA THR A 97 17.62 18.87 -13.03
C THR A 97 18.40 18.93 -11.71
N GLY A 98 17.93 18.23 -10.67
CA GLY A 98 18.55 18.18 -9.36
C GLY A 98 19.59 17.07 -9.26
N ALA A 99 20.85 17.43 -8.96
CA ALA A 99 21.77 16.46 -8.39
C ALA A 99 21.19 16.05 -7.03
N LEU A 100 20.58 14.86 -6.97
CA LEU A 100 20.02 14.32 -5.73
C LEU A 100 21.16 13.95 -4.78
N LEU A 101 21.80 14.97 -4.23
CA LEU A 101 22.90 14.83 -3.28
C LEU A 101 22.35 14.46 -1.92
N PRO A 102 23.04 13.56 -1.18
CA PRO A 102 22.75 13.36 0.22
C PRO A 102 22.83 14.69 1.00
N TYR A 103 21.96 14.85 1.99
CA TYR A 103 21.94 16.05 2.81
C TYR A 103 23.30 16.26 3.50
N GLY A 104 23.84 17.47 3.40
CA GLY A 104 25.16 17.84 3.91
C GLY A 104 26.33 17.42 3.01
N ALA A 105 26.10 16.83 1.85
CA ALA A 105 27.16 16.53 0.89
C ALA A 105 27.70 17.81 0.23
N SER A 106 29.00 17.87 -0.04
CA SER A 106 29.62 18.98 -0.76
C SER A 106 29.26 18.94 -2.26
N ALA A 107 29.39 20.07 -2.95
CA ALA A 107 29.18 20.17 -4.40
C ALA A 107 30.11 19.25 -5.23
N GLU A 108 31.21 18.78 -4.64
CA GLU A 108 32.15 17.84 -5.27
C GLU A 108 31.69 16.38 -5.16
N PHE A 109 30.65 16.10 -4.36
CA PHE A 109 30.14 14.78 -4.18
C PHE A 109 29.54 14.27 -5.51
N ARG A 110 30.13 13.22 -6.07
CA ARG A 110 29.69 12.63 -7.32
C ARG A 110 28.66 11.53 -7.05
N VAL A 111 27.51 11.69 -7.68
CA VAL A 111 26.41 10.72 -7.61
C VAL A 111 26.10 10.21 -9.00
N ALA A 112 26.01 8.90 -9.16
CA ALA A 112 25.53 8.31 -10.39
C ALA A 112 24.07 8.69 -10.65
N PRO A 113 23.65 8.93 -11.90
CA PRO A 113 22.25 9.11 -12.25
C PRO A 113 21.42 7.92 -11.78
N LEU A 114 20.27 8.18 -11.17
CA LEU A 114 19.35 7.14 -10.71
C LEU A 114 18.42 6.75 -11.86
N GLN A 115 18.15 5.46 -11.95
CA GLN A 115 17.21 4.89 -12.91
C GLN A 115 16.19 4.07 -12.17
N PHE A 116 14.97 4.53 -12.05
CA PHE A 116 13.89 3.79 -11.40
C PHE A 116 12.55 4.03 -12.11
N ARG A 117 11.65 3.10 -11.94
CA ARG A 117 10.24 3.29 -12.30
C ARG A 117 9.54 4.03 -11.18
N LEU A 118 8.80 5.10 -11.53
CA LEU A 118 7.90 5.74 -10.60
C LEU A 118 6.49 5.17 -10.76
N ILE A 119 5.90 4.74 -9.64
CA ILE A 119 4.48 4.44 -9.50
C ILE A 119 3.94 5.33 -8.38
N SER A 120 2.86 6.04 -8.64
CA SER A 120 2.21 6.91 -7.65
C SER A 120 0.78 6.42 -7.42
N ALA A 121 0.26 6.60 -6.22
CA ALA A 121 -1.11 6.19 -5.89
C ALA A 121 -1.83 7.25 -5.07
N SER A 122 -3.11 7.46 -5.38
CA SER A 122 -4.02 8.35 -4.65
C SER A 122 -5.38 7.70 -4.44
N LYS A 123 -6.08 8.11 -3.39
CA LYS A 123 -7.49 7.77 -3.14
C LYS A 123 -8.47 8.80 -3.70
N VAL A 124 -7.96 9.99 -4.07
CA VAL A 124 -8.74 11.10 -4.63
C VAL A 124 -8.12 11.58 -5.94
N SER A 125 -8.94 12.20 -6.79
CA SER A 125 -8.44 12.87 -7.98
C SER A 125 -7.48 14.00 -7.59
N LEU A 126 -6.34 14.10 -8.27
CA LEU A 126 -5.34 15.13 -7.99
C LEU A 126 -5.85 16.56 -8.24
N ALA A 127 -6.90 16.72 -9.06
CA ALA A 127 -7.57 18.00 -9.27
C ALA A 127 -8.18 18.58 -7.97
N HIS A 128 -8.45 17.73 -6.98
CA HIS A 128 -9.01 18.13 -5.68
C HIS A 128 -8.01 17.95 -4.53
N SER A 129 -6.73 17.82 -4.83
CA SER A 129 -5.66 17.66 -3.84
C SER A 129 -4.95 18.97 -3.54
N HIS A 130 -4.14 18.99 -2.46
CA HIS A 130 -3.27 20.11 -2.12
C HIS A 130 -1.94 20.11 -2.89
N LEU A 131 -1.81 19.26 -3.88
CA LEU A 131 -0.62 19.18 -4.69
C LEU A 131 -0.50 20.40 -5.60
N ARG A 132 0.73 20.82 -5.86
CA ARG A 132 1.04 21.81 -6.87
C ARG A 132 0.57 21.30 -8.24
N VAL A 133 0.10 22.21 -9.07
CA VAL A 133 -0.44 21.88 -10.40
C VAL A 133 0.64 21.25 -11.30
N ASP A 134 1.87 21.81 -11.25
CA ASP A 134 3.01 21.28 -12.00
C ASP A 134 3.39 19.86 -11.61
N LEU A 135 3.42 19.56 -10.31
CA LEU A 135 3.63 18.18 -9.82
C LEU A 135 2.51 17.24 -10.25
N SER A 136 1.25 17.66 -10.12
CA SER A 136 0.10 16.87 -10.52
C SER A 136 0.15 16.51 -12.01
N HIS A 137 0.50 17.46 -12.89
CA HIS A 137 0.67 17.21 -14.32
C HIS A 137 1.79 16.19 -14.59
N ARG A 138 2.91 16.27 -13.87
CA ARG A 138 4.02 15.32 -14.04
C ARG A 138 3.67 13.91 -13.59
N LEU A 139 2.97 13.79 -12.45
CA LEU A 139 2.51 12.50 -11.94
C LEU A 139 1.49 11.84 -12.89
N LEU A 140 0.68 12.65 -13.57
CA LEU A 140 -0.33 12.20 -14.53
C LEU A 140 0.18 12.08 -15.98
N ALA A 141 1.42 12.48 -16.27
CA ALA A 141 1.97 12.43 -17.61
C ALA A 141 2.17 10.99 -18.15
N GLY A 142 2.15 9.99 -17.27
CA GLY A 142 2.21 8.57 -17.63
C GLY A 142 0.83 7.91 -17.70
N ASP A 143 0.84 6.57 -17.65
CA ASP A 143 -0.40 5.79 -17.68
C ASP A 143 -1.23 5.99 -16.41
N LEU A 144 -2.49 6.37 -16.58
CA LEU A 144 -3.48 6.41 -15.50
C LEU A 144 -4.24 5.08 -15.44
N MET A 145 -4.18 4.40 -14.29
CA MET A 145 -4.94 3.20 -14.02
C MET A 145 -5.97 3.48 -12.91
N ILE A 146 -7.26 3.42 -13.26
CA ILE A 146 -8.35 3.54 -12.31
C ILE A 146 -8.68 2.15 -11.78
N ILE A 147 -8.56 1.96 -10.47
CA ILE A 147 -8.86 0.69 -9.82
C ILE A 147 -10.33 0.69 -9.43
N PRO A 148 -11.14 -0.23 -9.99
CA PRO A 148 -12.55 -0.33 -9.68
C PRO A 148 -12.78 -0.66 -8.20
N THR A 149 -13.92 -0.26 -7.67
CA THR A 149 -14.32 -0.63 -6.32
C THR A 149 -14.62 -2.13 -6.23
N LEU A 150 -14.65 -2.68 -5.04
CA LEU A 150 -14.99 -4.10 -4.86
C LEU A 150 -16.44 -4.37 -5.26
N GLU A 151 -17.32 -3.39 -5.10
CA GLU A 151 -18.72 -3.44 -5.54
C GLU A 151 -18.87 -3.57 -7.06
N ASP A 152 -17.95 -2.96 -7.83
CA ASP A 152 -17.94 -3.02 -9.30
C ASP A 152 -17.40 -4.37 -9.81
N ARG A 153 -16.70 -5.12 -8.96
CA ARG A 153 -16.08 -6.43 -9.29
C ARG A 153 -16.43 -7.53 -8.30
N ARG A 154 -17.69 -7.60 -7.89
CA ARG A 154 -18.21 -8.62 -6.95
C ARG A 154 -17.91 -10.07 -7.38
N ALA A 155 -17.78 -10.29 -8.69
CA ALA A 155 -17.38 -11.57 -9.24
C ALA A 155 -15.98 -12.05 -8.79
N ASP A 156 -15.10 -11.13 -8.37
CA ASP A 156 -13.75 -11.46 -7.89
C ASP A 156 -13.74 -11.92 -6.43
N ILE A 157 -14.83 -11.67 -5.67
CA ILE A 157 -14.89 -11.95 -4.23
C ILE A 157 -14.59 -13.43 -3.92
N PRO A 158 -15.12 -14.44 -4.63
CA PRO A 158 -14.79 -15.83 -4.35
C PRO A 158 -13.28 -16.13 -4.48
N ALA A 159 -12.63 -15.59 -5.51
CA ALA A 159 -11.19 -15.78 -5.71
C ALA A 159 -10.35 -15.07 -4.62
N LEU A 160 -10.77 -13.86 -4.22
CA LEU A 160 -10.14 -13.14 -3.10
C LEU A 160 -10.28 -13.91 -1.78
N VAL A 161 -11.47 -14.46 -1.51
CA VAL A 161 -11.72 -15.30 -0.31
C VAL A 161 -10.78 -16.50 -0.29
N GLN A 162 -10.62 -17.22 -1.41
CA GLN A 162 -9.68 -18.34 -1.49
C GLN A 162 -8.24 -17.91 -1.21
N SER A 163 -7.82 -16.76 -1.73
CA SER A 163 -6.50 -16.20 -1.46
C SER A 163 -6.30 -15.88 0.04
N PHE A 164 -7.31 -15.32 0.70
CA PHE A 164 -7.25 -15.00 2.13
C PHE A 164 -7.27 -16.25 3.02
N LEU A 165 -8.01 -17.29 2.62
CA LEU A 165 -7.98 -18.59 3.32
C LEU A 165 -6.60 -19.24 3.22
N ALA A 166 -5.97 -19.18 2.04
CA ALA A 166 -4.61 -19.67 1.86
C ALA A 166 -3.59 -18.89 2.70
N GLU A 167 -3.80 -17.57 2.88
CA GLU A 167 -2.98 -16.73 3.76
C GLU A 167 -3.16 -17.11 5.23
N VAL A 168 -4.41 -17.31 5.70
CA VAL A 168 -4.71 -17.78 7.06
C VAL A 168 -4.09 -19.15 7.32
N HIS A 169 -4.20 -20.08 6.37
CA HIS A 169 -3.56 -21.37 6.47
C HIS A 169 -2.04 -21.27 6.63
N ARG A 170 -1.39 -20.47 5.80
CA ARG A 170 0.06 -20.26 5.85
C ARG A 170 0.55 -19.62 7.15
N GLU A 171 -0.23 -18.65 7.69
CA GLU A 171 0.17 -17.89 8.89
C GLU A 171 -0.18 -18.60 10.19
N GLN A 172 -1.31 -19.30 10.23
CA GLN A 172 -1.90 -19.83 11.47
C GLN A 172 -2.06 -21.36 11.47
N GLY A 173 -1.83 -22.02 10.34
CA GLY A 173 -2.01 -23.46 10.20
C GLY A 173 -3.49 -23.91 10.19
N ILE A 174 -4.44 -22.95 10.08
CA ILE A 174 -5.88 -23.25 10.08
C ILE A 174 -6.30 -23.59 8.65
N ASP A 175 -6.78 -24.79 8.42
CA ASP A 175 -7.44 -25.17 7.17
C ASP A 175 -8.92 -24.82 7.27
N ALA A 176 -9.39 -23.91 6.43
CA ALA A 176 -10.75 -23.38 6.47
C ALA A 176 -11.40 -23.30 5.09
N GLU A 177 -12.73 -23.39 5.07
CA GLU A 177 -13.55 -23.20 3.89
C GLU A 177 -14.81 -22.41 4.25
N LEU A 178 -15.22 -21.49 3.37
CA LEU A 178 -16.49 -20.79 3.52
C LEU A 178 -17.60 -21.56 2.78
N SER A 179 -18.78 -21.60 3.43
CA SER A 179 -19.97 -22.17 2.76
C SER A 179 -20.38 -21.32 1.55
N ALA A 180 -21.10 -21.94 0.61
CA ALA A 180 -21.62 -21.23 -0.58
C ALA A 180 -22.52 -20.06 -0.18
N GLU A 181 -23.31 -20.21 0.88
CA GLU A 181 -24.17 -19.14 1.42
C GLU A 181 -23.33 -17.98 1.99
N ALA A 182 -22.21 -18.30 2.67
CA ALA A 182 -21.30 -17.27 3.19
C ALA A 182 -20.65 -16.47 2.05
N ILE A 183 -20.20 -17.15 0.99
CA ILE A 183 -19.62 -16.50 -0.20
C ILE A 183 -20.68 -15.63 -0.90
N CYS A 184 -21.91 -16.13 -1.08
CA CYS A 184 -23.00 -15.37 -1.67
C CYS A 184 -23.33 -14.11 -0.84
N PHE A 185 -23.35 -14.22 0.48
CA PHE A 185 -23.55 -13.10 1.40
C PHE A 185 -22.44 -12.05 1.25
N LEU A 186 -21.15 -12.47 1.20
CA LEU A 186 -20.02 -11.56 0.99
C LEU A 186 -20.11 -10.82 -0.35
N GLN A 187 -20.59 -11.49 -1.42
CA GLN A 187 -20.78 -10.86 -2.72
C GLN A 187 -21.88 -9.79 -2.73
N GLN A 188 -22.91 -9.93 -1.89
CA GLN A 188 -24.03 -8.99 -1.80
C GLN A 188 -23.76 -7.83 -0.85
N ALA A 189 -22.84 -7.99 0.08
CA ALA A 189 -22.51 -7.00 1.09
C ALA A 189 -21.86 -5.73 0.50
N GLN A 190 -21.90 -4.64 1.26
CA GLN A 190 -21.18 -3.40 0.97
C GLN A 190 -19.83 -3.40 1.68
N TRP A 191 -18.81 -2.94 0.95
CA TRP A 191 -17.41 -2.96 1.40
C TRP A 191 -16.78 -1.56 1.36
N PRO A 192 -17.15 -0.64 2.27
CA PRO A 192 -16.56 0.70 2.31
C PRO A 192 -15.03 0.66 2.47
N GLY A 193 -14.49 -0.30 3.22
CA GLY A 193 -13.04 -0.54 3.37
C GLY A 193 -12.44 -1.44 2.29
N GLN A 194 -13.23 -1.76 1.26
CA GLN A 194 -12.80 -2.51 0.06
C GLN A 194 -12.17 -3.88 0.41
N ILE A 195 -11.14 -4.30 -0.33
CA ILE A 195 -10.46 -5.59 -0.16
C ILE A 195 -9.90 -5.76 1.27
N ARG A 196 -9.41 -4.67 1.89
CA ARG A 196 -8.87 -4.72 3.26
C ARG A 196 -9.93 -5.12 4.26
N GLU A 197 -11.13 -4.62 4.11
CA GLU A 197 -12.26 -4.96 4.97
C GLU A 197 -12.75 -6.38 4.73
N LEU A 198 -12.86 -6.81 3.48
CA LEU A 198 -13.21 -8.19 3.12
C LEU A 198 -12.20 -9.19 3.72
N GLN A 199 -10.89 -8.91 3.62
CA GLN A 199 -9.84 -9.74 4.22
C GLN A 199 -10.00 -9.84 5.75
N SER A 200 -10.30 -8.72 6.41
CA SER A 200 -10.55 -8.70 7.85
C SER A 200 -11.79 -9.52 8.22
N ALA A 201 -12.86 -9.40 7.45
CA ALA A 201 -14.10 -10.15 7.66
C ALA A 201 -13.87 -11.67 7.57
N VAL A 202 -13.16 -12.11 6.53
CA VAL A 202 -12.83 -13.54 6.34
C VAL A 202 -11.94 -14.04 7.48
N ARG A 203 -10.89 -13.29 7.83
CA ARG A 203 -9.96 -13.68 8.91
C ARG A 203 -10.66 -13.79 10.27
N VAL A 204 -11.51 -12.82 10.61
CA VAL A 204 -12.26 -12.83 11.88
C VAL A 204 -13.26 -13.99 11.90
N ALA A 205 -13.99 -14.22 10.80
CA ALA A 205 -14.95 -15.31 10.73
C ALA A 205 -14.28 -16.68 10.88
N VAL A 206 -13.12 -16.90 10.22
CA VAL A 206 -12.34 -18.14 10.36
C VAL A 206 -11.85 -18.33 11.79
N ASN A 207 -11.24 -17.31 12.40
CA ASN A 207 -10.68 -17.43 13.74
C ASN A 207 -11.78 -17.69 14.80
N ARG A 208 -12.95 -17.05 14.64
CA ARG A 208 -14.09 -17.26 15.53
C ARG A 208 -14.61 -18.69 15.44
N GLU A 209 -14.81 -19.18 14.22
CA GLU A 209 -15.33 -20.54 14.00
C GLU A 209 -14.33 -21.59 14.47
N TYR A 210 -13.06 -21.39 14.22
CA TYR A 210 -12.00 -22.26 14.73
C TYR A 210 -11.98 -22.30 16.26
N ALA A 211 -12.11 -21.16 16.92
CA ALA A 211 -12.18 -21.09 18.38
C ALA A 211 -13.42 -21.83 18.94
N ASN A 212 -14.58 -21.66 18.31
CA ASN A 212 -15.81 -22.39 18.70
C ASN A 212 -15.61 -23.90 18.59
N GLN A 213 -15.05 -24.40 17.50
CA GLN A 213 -14.77 -25.83 17.32
C GLN A 213 -13.80 -26.37 18.39
N GLN A 214 -12.80 -25.59 18.79
CA GLN A 214 -11.90 -26.01 19.88
C GLN A 214 -12.62 -26.09 21.24
N LEU A 215 -13.54 -25.14 21.54
CA LEU A 215 -14.33 -25.15 22.77
C LEU A 215 -15.31 -26.33 22.82
N ASP A 216 -15.90 -26.67 21.69
CA ASP A 216 -16.85 -27.79 21.56
C ASP A 216 -16.15 -29.17 21.48
N GLY A 217 -14.82 -29.21 21.52
CA GLY A 217 -14.03 -30.42 21.43
C GLY A 217 -14.10 -31.12 20.06
N VAL A 218 -14.56 -30.42 19.02
CA VAL A 218 -14.70 -30.96 17.66
C VAL A 218 -13.32 -31.00 16.99
N ARG A 219 -12.77 -32.20 16.82
CA ARG A 219 -11.52 -32.41 16.05
C ARG A 219 -11.84 -32.57 14.57
N SER A 220 -12.16 -31.46 13.89
CA SER A 220 -12.26 -31.46 12.44
C SER A 220 -10.90 -31.11 11.80
N GLN A 221 -10.58 -31.78 10.68
CA GLN A 221 -9.39 -31.41 9.90
C GLN A 221 -9.59 -30.06 9.17
N LYS A 222 -10.83 -29.62 8.99
CA LYS A 222 -11.16 -28.41 8.25
C LYS A 222 -12.25 -27.62 8.96
N THR A 223 -12.02 -26.31 9.12
CA THR A 223 -12.97 -25.37 9.72
C THR A 223 -13.97 -24.91 8.66
N MET A 224 -15.24 -25.29 8.82
CA MET A 224 -16.32 -24.83 7.95
C MET A 224 -16.92 -23.53 8.47
N VAL A 225 -16.75 -22.45 7.72
CA VAL A 225 -17.23 -21.12 8.10
C VAL A 225 -18.60 -20.87 7.46
N GLY A 226 -19.63 -20.83 8.28
CA GLY A 226 -21.00 -20.53 7.89
C GLY A 226 -21.26 -19.03 7.74
N VAL A 227 -22.43 -18.73 7.17
CA VAL A 227 -22.87 -17.34 6.96
C VAL A 227 -23.00 -16.55 8.27
N ASP A 228 -23.36 -17.21 9.38
CA ASP A 228 -23.59 -16.56 10.67
C ASP A 228 -22.29 -16.00 11.27
N ALA A 229 -21.16 -16.67 11.07
CA ALA A 229 -19.85 -16.17 11.48
C ALA A 229 -19.48 -14.86 10.75
N VAL A 230 -19.82 -14.78 9.46
CA VAL A 230 -19.61 -13.58 8.64
C VAL A 230 -20.58 -12.46 9.02
N ARG A 231 -21.87 -12.77 9.23
CA ARG A 231 -22.87 -11.80 9.69
C ARG A 231 -22.49 -11.17 11.02
N ALA A 232 -22.03 -11.97 11.95
CA ALA A 232 -21.62 -11.47 13.27
C ALA A 232 -20.47 -10.44 13.17
N TYR A 233 -19.55 -10.58 12.21
CA TYR A 233 -18.55 -9.54 11.93
C TYR A 233 -19.20 -8.25 11.41
N MET A 234 -20.14 -8.37 10.46
CA MET A 234 -20.83 -7.21 9.87
C MET A 234 -21.67 -6.45 10.90
N ASP A 235 -22.32 -7.16 11.82
CA ASP A 235 -23.11 -6.56 12.90
C ASP A 235 -22.21 -5.81 13.89
N GLN A 236 -21.07 -6.40 14.27
CA GLN A 236 -20.08 -5.73 15.14
C GLN A 236 -19.51 -4.47 14.48
N ARG A 237 -19.21 -4.54 13.18
CA ARG A 237 -18.75 -3.38 12.40
C ARG A 237 -19.80 -2.26 12.42
N ASN A 238 -21.07 -2.58 12.15
CA ASN A 238 -22.15 -1.61 12.09
C ASN A 238 -22.40 -0.97 13.47
N ALA A 239 -22.29 -1.74 14.54
CA ALA A 239 -22.40 -1.25 15.91
C ALA A 239 -21.23 -0.34 16.33
N GLY A 240 -20.03 -0.53 15.76
CA GLY A 240 -18.86 0.30 16.05
C GLY A 240 -18.76 1.58 15.20
N LEU A 241 -19.64 1.76 14.21
CA LEU A 241 -19.71 2.95 13.33
C LEU A 241 -20.88 3.89 13.70
N GLY A 242 -21.71 3.56 14.66
CA GLY A 242 -22.77 4.39 15.24
C GLY A 242 -22.28 5.03 16.52
#